data_c4f08561ce2a9b7bf68f1e7100213bcd
#
_entry.id   c4f08561ce2a9b7bf68f1e7100213bcd
#
_cell.length_a   1.000
_cell.length_b   1.000
_cell.length_c   1.000
_cell.angle_alpha   90.00
_cell.angle_beta   90.00
_cell.angle_gamma   90.00
#
_symmetry.space_group_name_H-M   'P 1'
#
loop_
_entity.id
_entity.type
_entity.pdbx_description
1 polymer ?
#
loop_
_entity_poly.entity_id
_entity_poly.type
_entity_poly.pdbx_seq_one_letter_code
_entity_poly.pdbx_strand_id
1 'polypeptide(L)'
;PTFCFSFSSDQFDIYHVNDFMKGRGWRFNGQQYPNAIHMCVTRPQTQAGVVDLFKKDLAEAIPYALDPPNETPVSAAIYGGVPKDVPGVQDMVMGMLFKSLDQCQDLPRPRD
;
A
#
# COMPACT_ATOMS: atom_id res chain seq x y z
N PRO A 1 -20.82 -5.46 -2.98
CA PRO A 1 -19.36 -5.61 -2.81
C PRO A 1 -18.64 -5.38 -4.13
N THR A 2 -17.45 -4.81 -4.04
CA THR A 2 -16.60 -4.53 -5.20
C THR A 2 -15.41 -5.48 -5.20
N PHE A 3 -14.59 -5.39 -6.25
CA PHE A 3 -13.33 -6.14 -6.37
C PHE A 3 -12.18 -5.55 -5.54
N CYS A 4 -12.39 -4.44 -4.85
CA CYS A 4 -11.38 -3.79 -4.03
C CYS A 4 -11.91 -3.61 -2.60
N PHE A 5 -11.07 -3.93 -1.62
CA PHE A 5 -11.37 -3.70 -0.22
C PHE A 5 -10.18 -3.05 0.48
N SER A 6 -10.49 -2.23 1.48
CA SER A 6 -9.51 -1.53 2.30
C SER A 6 -9.81 -1.75 3.77
N PHE A 7 -8.78 -1.79 4.60
CA PHE A 7 -8.90 -1.89 6.04
C PHE A 7 -7.75 -1.18 6.76
N SER A 8 -8.02 -0.80 8.00
CA SER A 8 -7.09 -0.12 8.90
C SER A 8 -7.17 -0.70 10.30
N SER A 9 -6.38 -0.20 11.22
CA SER A 9 -6.44 -0.52 12.64
C SER A 9 -6.17 0.74 13.46
N ASP A 10 -6.79 0.80 14.63
CA ASP A 10 -6.51 1.78 15.68
C ASP A 10 -5.66 1.21 16.82
N GLN A 11 -5.37 -0.09 16.79
CA GLN A 11 -4.61 -0.80 17.81
C GLN A 11 -3.12 -0.98 17.48
N PHE A 12 -2.78 -0.94 16.20
CA PHE A 12 -1.42 -1.10 15.70
C PHE A 12 -1.26 -0.40 14.34
N ASP A 13 -0.01 -0.16 13.94
CA ASP A 13 0.28 0.36 12.62
C ASP A 13 0.01 -0.70 11.55
N ILE A 14 -0.98 -0.43 10.68
CA ILE A 14 -1.42 -1.34 9.63
C ILE A 14 -0.31 -1.65 8.61
N TYR A 15 0.70 -0.78 8.49
CA TYR A 15 1.83 -1.03 7.59
C TYR A 15 2.73 -2.18 8.04
N HIS A 16 2.76 -2.52 9.34
CA HIS A 16 3.41 -3.75 9.80
C HIS A 16 2.70 -5.00 9.28
N VAL A 17 1.37 -4.98 9.23
CA VAL A 17 0.59 -6.05 8.56
C VAL A 17 0.97 -6.14 7.09
N ASN A 18 1.10 -5.00 6.41
CA ASN A 18 1.53 -4.98 5.01
C ASN A 18 2.90 -5.64 4.82
N ASP A 19 3.88 -5.30 5.67
CA ASP A 19 5.22 -5.88 5.59
C ASP A 19 5.20 -7.39 5.79
N PHE A 20 4.47 -7.88 6.80
CA PHE A 20 4.32 -9.31 7.05
C PHE A 20 3.66 -10.04 5.88
N MET A 21 2.53 -9.53 5.41
CA MET A 21 1.77 -10.13 4.32
C MET A 21 2.55 -10.12 3.00
N LYS A 22 3.34 -9.07 2.75
CA LYS A 22 4.25 -9.00 1.60
C LYS A 22 5.30 -10.11 1.64
N GLY A 23 5.85 -10.40 2.81
CA GLY A 23 6.76 -11.53 3.02
C GLY A 23 6.13 -12.90 2.72
N ARG A 24 4.80 -13.01 2.80
CA ARG A 24 4.02 -14.20 2.44
C ARG A 24 3.50 -14.20 1.00
N GLY A 25 3.88 -13.19 0.19
CA GLY A 25 3.51 -13.11 -1.21
C GLY A 25 2.22 -12.33 -1.51
N TRP A 26 1.56 -11.77 -0.49
CA TRP A 26 0.40 -10.90 -0.67
C TRP A 26 0.83 -9.51 -1.11
N ARG A 27 0.00 -8.85 -1.92
CA ARG A 27 0.27 -7.50 -2.40
C ARG A 27 -0.87 -6.57 -2.03
N PHE A 28 -0.56 -5.68 -1.11
CA PHE A 28 -1.41 -4.55 -0.74
C PHE A 28 -0.76 -3.26 -1.17
N ASN A 29 -1.58 -2.25 -1.40
CA ASN A 29 -1.16 -0.87 -1.57
C ASN A 29 -1.53 -0.08 -0.31
N GLY A 30 -0.63 0.80 0.11
CA GLY A 30 -0.88 1.69 1.25
C GLY A 30 -1.75 2.87 0.88
N GLN A 31 -2.47 3.35 1.87
CA GLN A 31 -3.25 4.58 1.84
C GLN A 31 -2.89 5.43 3.04
N GLN A 32 -3.04 6.75 2.90
CA GLN A 32 -2.82 7.70 3.99
C GLN A 32 -4.11 8.46 4.28
N TYR A 33 -4.23 8.91 5.51
CA TYR A 33 -5.28 9.79 6.02
C TYR A 33 -6.71 9.25 5.86
N PRO A 34 -7.05 8.21 6.62
CA PRO A 34 -6.22 7.47 7.61
C PRO A 34 -5.28 6.45 6.96
N ASN A 35 -4.26 6.02 7.73
CA ASN A 35 -3.40 4.94 7.33
C ASN A 35 -4.21 3.66 7.16
N ALA A 36 -4.16 3.09 5.98
CA ALA A 36 -4.88 1.88 5.61
C ALA A 36 -4.11 1.11 4.55
N ILE A 37 -4.50 -0.13 4.32
CA ILE A 37 -4.04 -0.92 3.19
C ILE A 37 -5.23 -1.43 2.40
N HIS A 38 -5.08 -1.55 1.09
CA HIS A 38 -6.11 -2.07 0.21
C HIS A 38 -5.58 -3.12 -0.74
N MET A 39 -6.44 -4.01 -1.16
CA MET A 39 -6.17 -5.02 -2.17
C MET A 39 -7.27 -5.03 -3.22
N CYS A 40 -6.86 -5.11 -4.47
CA CYS A 40 -7.75 -5.42 -5.57
C CYS A 40 -7.77 -6.94 -5.78
N VAL A 41 -8.96 -7.52 -5.69
CA VAL A 41 -9.17 -8.94 -5.94
C VAL A 41 -9.18 -9.20 -7.43
N THR A 42 -8.29 -10.05 -7.88
CA THR A 42 -8.18 -10.49 -9.28
C THR A 42 -8.35 -12.00 -9.37
N ARG A 43 -8.30 -12.55 -10.55
CA ARG A 43 -8.53 -13.98 -10.77
C ARG A 43 -7.67 -14.91 -9.89
N PRO A 44 -6.37 -14.66 -9.64
CA PRO A 44 -5.58 -15.51 -8.73
C PRO A 44 -6.17 -15.64 -7.33
N GLN A 45 -6.74 -14.56 -6.77
CA GLN A 45 -7.31 -14.58 -5.42
C GLN A 45 -8.66 -15.32 -5.33
N THR A 46 -9.29 -15.61 -6.46
CA THR A 46 -10.57 -16.36 -6.52
C THR A 46 -10.40 -17.88 -6.61
N GLN A 47 -9.17 -18.37 -6.63
CA GLN A 47 -8.89 -19.79 -6.70
C GLN A 47 -9.21 -20.50 -5.38
N ALA A 48 -9.53 -21.79 -5.46
CA ALA A 48 -9.84 -22.59 -4.28
C ALA A 48 -8.67 -22.58 -3.28
N GLY A 49 -8.99 -22.42 -1.98
CA GLY A 49 -8.02 -22.40 -0.88
C GLY A 49 -7.34 -21.04 -0.64
N VAL A 50 -7.41 -20.09 -1.54
CA VAL A 50 -6.73 -18.78 -1.39
C VAL A 50 -7.33 -17.98 -0.24
N VAL A 51 -8.65 -17.99 -0.05
CA VAL A 51 -9.32 -17.30 1.07
C VAL A 51 -8.89 -17.85 2.42
N ASP A 52 -8.78 -19.17 2.55
CA ASP A 52 -8.35 -19.81 3.79
C ASP A 52 -6.88 -19.50 4.10
N LEU A 53 -6.03 -19.49 3.09
CA LEU A 53 -4.63 -19.07 3.21
C LEU A 53 -4.53 -17.60 3.64
N PHE A 54 -5.33 -16.72 3.03
CA PHE A 54 -5.40 -15.31 3.40
C PHE A 54 -5.77 -15.12 4.86
N LYS A 55 -6.83 -15.79 5.32
CA LYS A 55 -7.27 -15.74 6.73
C LYS A 55 -6.18 -16.20 7.69
N LYS A 56 -5.50 -17.29 7.35
CA LYS A 56 -4.38 -17.81 8.15
C LYS A 56 -3.25 -16.80 8.24
N ASP A 57 -2.78 -16.31 7.11
CA ASP A 57 -1.65 -15.38 7.06
C ASP A 57 -2.00 -14.05 7.75
N LEU A 58 -3.23 -13.55 7.59
CA LEU A 58 -3.68 -12.35 8.27
C LEU A 58 -3.76 -12.54 9.79
N ALA A 59 -4.23 -13.71 10.26
CA ALA A 59 -4.24 -14.04 11.69
C ALA A 59 -2.84 -14.08 12.31
N GLU A 60 -1.84 -14.52 11.55
CA GLU A 60 -0.43 -14.49 11.97
C GLU A 60 0.19 -13.09 11.89
N ALA A 61 -0.29 -12.24 11.00
CA ALA A 61 0.18 -10.86 10.84
C ALA A 61 -0.20 -9.96 12.03
N ILE A 62 -1.32 -10.22 12.67
CA ILE A 62 -1.82 -9.38 13.80
C ILE A 62 -0.85 -9.39 15.00
N PRO A 63 -0.44 -10.54 15.57
CA PRO A 63 0.53 -10.54 16.66
C PRO A 63 1.88 -9.95 16.25
N TYR A 64 2.31 -10.13 15.01
CA TYR A 64 3.51 -9.48 14.47
C TYR A 64 3.37 -7.94 14.49
N ALA A 65 2.21 -7.41 14.11
CA ALA A 65 1.97 -5.96 14.08
C ALA A 65 1.81 -5.35 15.48
N LEU A 66 1.40 -6.15 16.47
CA LEU A 66 1.30 -5.73 17.87
C LEU A 66 2.65 -5.64 18.58
N ASP A 67 3.62 -6.50 18.18
CA ASP A 67 4.98 -6.52 18.71
C ASP A 67 5.98 -6.69 17.54
N PRO A 68 6.16 -5.64 16.73
CA PRO A 68 6.99 -5.72 15.53
C PRO A 68 8.48 -5.68 15.86
N PRO A 69 9.33 -6.37 15.08
CA PRO A 69 10.78 -6.39 15.29
C PRO A 69 11.44 -5.03 15.03
N ASN A 70 10.80 -4.18 14.24
CA ASN A 70 11.24 -2.82 13.95
C ASN A 70 10.14 -1.83 14.30
N GLU A 71 10.49 -0.73 14.91
CA GLU A 71 9.54 0.31 15.30
C GLU A 71 8.85 0.94 14.06
N THR A 72 9.60 1.13 12.98
CA THR A 72 9.08 1.71 11.73
C THR A 72 8.90 0.63 10.66
N PRO A 73 7.70 0.49 10.10
CA PRO A 73 7.45 -0.44 8.99
C PRO A 73 8.21 -0.03 7.73
N VAL A 74 8.70 -1.00 6.98
CA VAL A 74 9.40 -0.75 5.70
C VAL A 74 8.46 -0.11 4.68
N SER A 75 7.22 -0.56 4.62
CA SER A 75 6.21 -0.01 3.71
C SER A 75 5.78 1.42 4.06
N ALA A 76 5.94 1.86 5.31
CA ALA A 76 5.67 3.24 5.71
C ALA A 76 6.59 4.26 5.01
N ALA A 77 7.80 3.87 4.65
CA ALA A 77 8.72 4.74 3.91
C ALA A 77 8.16 5.15 2.53
N ILE A 78 7.31 4.32 1.95
CA ILE A 78 6.69 4.58 0.64
C ILE A 78 5.35 5.31 0.81
N TYR A 79 4.54 4.91 1.79
CA TYR A 79 3.14 5.36 1.93
C TYR A 79 2.89 6.27 3.13
N GLY A 80 3.73 6.21 4.15
CA GLY A 80 3.60 7.00 5.39
C GLY A 80 4.65 8.11 5.53
N GLY A 81 5.52 8.28 4.55
CA GLY A 81 6.70 9.15 4.65
C GLY A 81 6.46 10.64 4.38
N VAL A 82 5.26 11.05 3.94
CA VAL A 82 4.95 12.45 3.72
C VAL A 82 4.26 13.03 4.96
N PRO A 83 4.94 13.87 5.76
CA PRO A 83 4.32 14.50 6.92
C PRO A 83 3.14 15.37 6.49
N LYS A 84 2.04 15.28 7.24
CA LYS A 84 0.81 16.07 7.01
C LYS A 84 1.04 17.57 7.10
N ASP A 85 2.03 17.97 7.89
CA ASP A 85 2.17 19.31 8.42
C ASP A 85 3.40 20.07 7.90
N VAL A 86 4.02 19.62 6.81
CA VAL A 86 5.12 20.35 6.18
C VAL A 86 4.58 21.25 5.08
N PRO A 87 4.57 22.60 5.29
CA PRO A 87 4.08 23.52 4.28
C PRO A 87 4.81 23.35 2.94
N GLY A 88 4.07 23.31 1.84
CA GLY A 88 4.61 23.24 0.49
C GLY A 88 4.99 21.84 -0.01
N VAL A 89 4.98 20.80 0.83
CA VAL A 89 5.31 19.42 0.38
C VAL A 89 4.26 18.88 -0.59
N GLN A 90 2.99 19.17 -0.34
CA GLN A 90 1.91 18.75 -1.26
C GLN A 90 2.07 19.41 -2.63
N ASP A 91 2.33 20.71 -2.67
CA ASP A 91 2.53 21.43 -3.92
C ASP A 91 3.77 20.96 -4.67
N MET A 92 4.84 20.63 -3.95
CA MET A 92 6.06 20.06 -4.54
C MET A 92 5.80 18.68 -5.14
N VAL A 93 5.12 17.79 -4.43
CA VAL A 93 4.79 16.44 -4.92
C VAL A 93 3.85 16.50 -6.12
N MET A 94 2.82 17.35 -6.04
CA MET A 94 1.90 17.57 -7.17
C MET A 94 2.62 18.16 -8.38
N GLY A 95 3.51 19.13 -8.16
CA GLY A 95 4.33 19.70 -9.22
C GLY A 95 5.23 18.69 -9.91
N MET A 96 5.87 17.79 -9.15
CA MET A 96 6.65 16.69 -9.68
C MET A 96 5.79 15.70 -10.48
N LEU A 97 4.61 15.35 -9.97
CA LEU A 97 3.68 14.45 -10.64
C LEU A 97 3.23 15.01 -11.98
N PHE A 98 2.75 16.27 -12.01
CA PHE A 98 2.32 16.93 -13.24
C PHE A 98 3.46 17.04 -14.26
N LYS A 99 4.65 17.43 -13.82
CA LYS A 99 5.82 17.48 -14.70
C LYS A 99 6.17 16.11 -15.29
N SER A 100 6.06 15.05 -14.51
CA SER A 100 6.29 13.69 -14.99
C SER A 100 5.22 13.25 -16.00
N LEU A 101 3.96 13.59 -15.75
CA LEU A 101 2.87 13.31 -16.68
C LEU A 101 3.03 14.06 -18.01
N ASP A 102 3.42 15.34 -17.98
CA ASP A 102 3.70 16.13 -19.17
C ASP A 102 4.84 15.51 -19.99
N GLN A 103 5.92 15.09 -19.33
CA GLN A 103 7.04 14.40 -19.99
C GLN A 103 6.62 13.06 -20.61
N CYS A 104 5.69 12.33 -20.01
CA CYS A 104 5.15 11.10 -20.59
C CYS A 104 4.27 11.35 -21.81
N GLN A 105 3.68 12.55 -21.95
CA GLN A 105 2.87 12.91 -23.11
C GLN A 105 3.72 13.36 -24.31
N ASP A 106 4.96 13.76 -24.07
CA ASP A 106 5.93 14.12 -25.13
C ASP A 106 6.62 12.89 -25.73
N LEU A 107 5.88 11.80 -25.95
CA LEU A 107 6.40 10.63 -26.64
C LEU A 107 6.85 11.02 -28.06
N PRO A 108 8.05 10.55 -28.49
CA PRO A 108 8.49 10.81 -29.85
C PRO A 108 7.47 10.26 -30.85
N ARG A 109 7.03 11.12 -31.76
CA ARG A 109 6.14 10.69 -32.85
C ARG A 109 6.82 9.58 -33.64
N PRO A 110 6.09 8.57 -34.12
CA PRO A 110 6.62 7.59 -35.03
C PRO A 110 7.28 8.32 -36.19
N ARG A 111 8.50 7.96 -36.51
CA ARG A 111 9.15 8.46 -37.73
C ARG A 111 8.45 7.81 -38.93
N ASP A 112 7.97 8.61 -39.81
CA ASP A 112 7.43 8.14 -41.08
C ASP A 112 8.48 7.38 -41.90
#